data_806586936f8076dbc4681edd48c558e5
#
_entry.id   806586936f8076dbc4681edd48c558e5
#
_cell.length_a   1.000
_cell.length_b   1.000
_cell.length_c   1.000
_cell.angle_alpha   90.00
_cell.angle_beta   90.00
_cell.angle_gamma   90.00
#
_symmetry.space_group_name_H-M   'P 1'
#
loop_
_entity.id
_entity.type
_entity.pdbx_description
1 polymer ?
#
loop_
_entity_poly.entity_id
_entity_poly.type
_entity_poly.pdbx_seq_one_letter_code
_entity_poly.pdbx_strand_id
1 'polypeptide(L)'
;SLTLYTILMSEINLGLGNNDTITRKEAKSDFIAFWEKQAKNLSWFSTWEKPLDWNPPFAKWFVGGTINASYNTLDIHQNKANKPAILWEGENGESRILTYKDMWTQVQKFANVLKSLGVQKGDRITIYLPMIPELPISMLACARIGAIHTVIFSGFSAAAIKDRIHDSKSKIVITADGGYRRGNIIKLKEVIDEAIKDFDFVQNVIVIKRAKNKIDLSSKDMLWNELMHN
;
A
#
# COMPACT_ATOMS: atom_id res chain seq x y z
N SER A 1 39.68 -10.04 -5.15
CA SER A 1 38.40 -9.76 -4.46
C SER A 1 37.18 -10.13 -5.29
N LEU A 2 37.22 -10.02 -6.64
CA LEU A 2 36.12 -10.49 -7.52
C LEU A 2 35.94 -12.01 -7.49
N THR A 3 37.04 -12.77 -7.36
CA THR A 3 37.05 -14.24 -7.36
C THR A 3 36.34 -14.80 -6.11
N LEU A 4 36.53 -14.17 -4.95
CA LEU A 4 35.85 -14.56 -3.70
C LEU A 4 34.35 -14.31 -3.77
N TYR A 5 33.92 -13.20 -4.38
CA TYR A 5 32.51 -12.87 -4.57
C TYR A 5 31.79 -13.86 -5.50
N THR A 6 32.47 -14.27 -6.57
CA THR A 6 31.95 -15.25 -7.52
C THR A 6 31.85 -16.64 -6.89
N ILE A 7 32.81 -17.05 -6.05
CA ILE A 7 32.76 -18.33 -5.32
C ILE A 7 31.66 -18.32 -4.24
N LEU A 8 31.50 -17.23 -3.48
CA LEU A 8 30.42 -17.11 -2.49
C LEU A 8 29.04 -17.17 -3.13
N MET A 9 28.86 -16.56 -4.30
CA MET A 9 27.57 -16.59 -5.03
C MET A 9 27.28 -17.92 -5.70
N SER A 10 28.33 -18.74 -6.00
CA SER A 10 28.13 -20.08 -6.55
C SER A 10 27.82 -21.14 -5.47
N GLU A 11 28.22 -20.88 -4.20
CA GLU A 11 27.96 -21.79 -3.06
C GLU A 11 26.65 -21.47 -2.33
N ILE A 12 26.09 -20.25 -2.47
CA ILE A 12 24.73 -19.96 -2.04
C ILE A 12 23.77 -20.50 -3.09
N ASN A 13 23.70 -21.80 -3.19
CA ASN A 13 22.63 -22.47 -3.94
C ASN A 13 21.34 -22.38 -3.11
N LEU A 14 20.68 -21.23 -3.16
CA LEU A 14 19.38 -20.98 -2.49
C LEU A 14 18.26 -21.84 -3.08
N GLY A 15 18.56 -22.78 -3.97
CA GLY A 15 17.55 -23.60 -4.64
C GLY A 15 16.64 -22.83 -5.61
N LEU A 16 16.87 -21.52 -5.75
CA LEU A 16 16.01 -20.63 -6.55
C LEU A 16 16.29 -20.79 -8.06
N GLY A 17 17.53 -21.05 -8.47
CA GLY A 17 17.89 -21.07 -9.88
C GLY A 17 17.23 -22.19 -10.69
N ASN A 18 17.14 -23.41 -10.16
CA ASN A 18 16.47 -24.52 -10.83
C ASN A 18 14.96 -24.35 -10.85
N ASN A 19 14.37 -23.88 -9.74
CA ASN A 19 12.94 -23.62 -9.65
C ASN A 19 12.49 -22.50 -10.59
N ASP A 20 13.27 -21.42 -10.72
CA ASP A 20 12.95 -20.32 -11.65
C ASP A 20 12.93 -20.80 -13.12
N THR A 21 13.92 -21.60 -13.52
CA THR A 21 13.97 -22.17 -14.88
C THR A 21 12.78 -23.09 -15.17
N ILE A 22 12.39 -23.94 -14.23
CA ILE A 22 11.22 -24.82 -14.34
C ILE A 22 9.95 -24.01 -14.44
N THR A 23 9.76 -23.04 -13.55
CA THR A 23 8.59 -22.15 -13.51
C THR A 23 8.43 -21.36 -14.82
N ARG A 24 9.53 -20.83 -15.37
CA ARG A 24 9.51 -20.13 -16.66
C ARG A 24 9.17 -21.04 -17.83
N LYS A 25 9.67 -22.28 -17.83
CA LYS A 25 9.30 -23.28 -18.86
C LYS A 25 7.82 -23.63 -18.80
N GLU A 26 7.29 -23.86 -17.60
CA GLU A 26 5.86 -24.14 -17.38
C GLU A 26 5.01 -22.96 -17.88
N ALA A 27 5.34 -21.73 -17.50
CA ALA A 27 4.65 -20.53 -17.96
C ALA A 27 4.71 -20.32 -19.48
N LYS A 28 5.79 -20.71 -20.14
CA LYS A 28 5.93 -20.64 -21.60
C LYS A 28 5.16 -21.72 -22.33
N SER A 29 5.00 -22.91 -21.75
CA SER A 29 4.32 -24.04 -22.39
C SER A 29 2.81 -23.81 -22.50
N ASP A 30 2.19 -23.30 -21.45
CA ASP A 30 0.77 -22.91 -21.40
C ASP A 30 0.62 -21.73 -20.43
N PHE A 31 0.65 -20.53 -21.00
CA PHE A 31 0.59 -19.29 -20.23
C PHE A 31 -0.73 -19.13 -19.47
N ILE A 32 -1.85 -19.51 -20.07
CA ILE A 32 -3.17 -19.35 -19.45
C ILE A 32 -3.33 -20.34 -18.30
N ALA A 33 -3.05 -21.61 -18.52
CA ALA A 33 -3.13 -22.65 -17.51
C ALA A 33 -2.17 -22.37 -16.34
N PHE A 34 -0.96 -21.86 -16.63
CA PHE A 34 -0.01 -21.45 -15.59
C PHE A 34 -0.60 -20.40 -14.65
N TRP A 35 -1.14 -19.29 -15.18
CA TRP A 35 -1.72 -18.23 -14.35
C TRP A 35 -3.01 -18.65 -13.65
N GLU A 36 -3.81 -19.50 -14.28
CA GLU A 36 -4.98 -20.08 -13.64
C GLU A 36 -4.59 -20.95 -12.44
N LYS A 37 -3.55 -21.77 -12.57
CA LYS A 37 -2.99 -22.55 -11.47
C LYS A 37 -2.48 -21.66 -10.33
N GLN A 38 -1.77 -20.57 -10.64
CA GLN A 38 -1.32 -19.62 -9.62
C GLN A 38 -2.50 -18.93 -8.92
N ALA A 39 -3.53 -18.53 -9.67
CA ALA A 39 -4.72 -17.88 -9.11
C ALA A 39 -5.49 -18.77 -8.12
N LYS A 40 -5.47 -20.09 -8.29
CA LYS A 40 -6.09 -21.04 -7.36
C LYS A 40 -5.44 -21.06 -5.96
N ASN A 41 -4.24 -20.49 -5.80
CA ASN A 41 -3.59 -20.31 -4.50
C ASN A 41 -4.12 -19.11 -3.72
N LEU A 42 -4.96 -18.28 -4.31
CA LEU A 42 -5.59 -17.13 -3.68
C LEU A 42 -7.03 -17.46 -3.26
N SER A 43 -7.52 -16.75 -2.25
CA SER A 43 -8.91 -16.88 -1.79
C SER A 43 -9.80 -15.93 -2.58
N TRP A 44 -10.68 -16.49 -3.38
CA TRP A 44 -11.65 -15.76 -4.19
C TRP A 44 -13.04 -15.78 -3.51
N PHE A 45 -13.75 -14.67 -3.59
CA PHE A 45 -15.15 -14.62 -3.17
C PHE A 45 -16.08 -15.21 -4.23
N SER A 46 -15.74 -15.00 -5.51
CA SER A 46 -16.33 -15.68 -6.65
C SER A 46 -15.23 -16.10 -7.59
N THR A 47 -15.23 -17.34 -8.04
CA THR A 47 -14.30 -17.82 -9.06
C THR A 47 -14.63 -17.20 -10.41
N TRP A 48 -13.64 -17.15 -11.29
CA TRP A 48 -13.78 -16.62 -12.63
C TRP A 48 -14.49 -17.61 -13.58
N GLU A 49 -15.12 -17.07 -14.59
CA GLU A 49 -15.73 -17.83 -15.68
C GLU A 49 -14.72 -18.10 -16.79
N LYS A 50 -13.83 -17.14 -17.05
CA LYS A 50 -12.80 -17.17 -18.08
C LYS A 50 -11.47 -16.63 -17.51
N PRO A 51 -10.37 -17.40 -17.59
CA PRO A 51 -9.08 -16.95 -17.05
C PRO A 51 -8.53 -15.70 -17.74
N LEU A 52 -8.69 -15.60 -19.06
CA LEU A 52 -8.21 -14.47 -19.85
C LEU A 52 -9.16 -14.19 -21.01
N ASP A 53 -9.61 -12.95 -21.12
CA ASP A 53 -10.25 -12.41 -22.31
C ASP A 53 -9.26 -11.45 -22.99
N TRP A 54 -8.72 -11.91 -24.13
CA TRP A 54 -7.66 -11.22 -24.87
C TRP A 54 -8.21 -10.55 -26.11
N ASN A 55 -8.24 -9.20 -26.08
CA ASN A 55 -8.62 -8.36 -27.22
C ASN A 55 -7.58 -7.23 -27.34
N PRO A 56 -6.45 -7.45 -28.05
CA PRO A 56 -5.37 -6.47 -28.10
C PRO A 56 -5.81 -5.08 -28.55
N PRO A 57 -5.30 -4.01 -27.89
CA PRO A 57 -4.30 -3.98 -26.83
C PRO A 57 -4.88 -4.26 -25.42
N PHE A 58 -6.14 -4.63 -25.30
CA PHE A 58 -6.83 -4.81 -24.02
C PHE A 58 -6.85 -6.29 -23.61
N ALA A 59 -6.67 -6.50 -22.29
CA ALA A 59 -6.79 -7.81 -21.67
C ALA A 59 -7.64 -7.71 -20.41
N LYS A 60 -8.51 -8.71 -20.19
CA LYS A 60 -9.24 -8.88 -18.92
C LYS A 60 -8.85 -10.23 -18.32
N TRP A 61 -8.24 -10.22 -17.17
CA TRP A 61 -7.87 -11.42 -16.42
C TRP A 61 -8.98 -11.81 -15.45
N PHE A 62 -9.19 -13.11 -15.30
CA PHE A 62 -10.12 -13.72 -14.34
C PHE A 62 -11.52 -13.11 -14.39
N VAL A 63 -12.08 -13.07 -15.58
CA VAL A 63 -13.38 -12.45 -15.88
C VAL A 63 -14.46 -13.05 -15.00
N GLY A 64 -15.27 -12.21 -14.34
CA GLY A 64 -16.33 -12.63 -13.40
C GLY A 64 -15.81 -12.95 -11.98
N GLY A 65 -14.50 -13.11 -11.81
CA GLY A 65 -13.90 -13.36 -10.50
C GLY A 65 -13.93 -12.14 -9.59
N THR A 66 -14.15 -12.36 -8.29
CA THR A 66 -14.08 -11.32 -7.27
C THR A 66 -13.11 -11.70 -6.17
N ILE A 67 -12.20 -10.79 -5.85
CA ILE A 67 -11.12 -10.99 -4.87
C ILE A 67 -10.87 -9.70 -4.11
N ASN A 68 -10.36 -9.81 -2.88
CA ASN A 68 -9.91 -8.66 -2.10
C ASN A 68 -8.46 -8.86 -1.64
N ALA A 69 -7.60 -7.90 -1.96
CA ALA A 69 -6.18 -7.97 -1.61
C ALA A 69 -5.95 -7.92 -0.09
N SER A 70 -6.69 -7.08 0.64
CA SER A 70 -6.59 -7.01 2.11
C SER A 70 -7.01 -8.32 2.78
N TYR A 71 -8.07 -8.96 2.30
CA TYR A 71 -8.51 -10.26 2.78
C TYR A 71 -7.42 -11.33 2.58
N ASN A 72 -6.85 -11.41 1.40
CA ASN A 72 -5.79 -12.36 1.07
C ASN A 72 -4.46 -12.08 1.81
N THR A 73 -4.23 -10.83 2.23
CA THR A 73 -3.01 -10.46 2.96
C THR A 73 -3.14 -10.70 4.46
N LEU A 74 -4.33 -10.52 5.03
CA LEU A 74 -4.52 -10.48 6.49
C LEU A 74 -5.51 -11.53 6.99
N ASP A 75 -6.72 -11.59 6.43
CA ASP A 75 -7.82 -12.36 7.03
C ASP A 75 -7.56 -13.87 6.95
N ILE A 76 -7.03 -14.37 5.85
CA ILE A 76 -6.70 -15.79 5.69
C ILE A 76 -5.53 -16.26 6.57
N HIS A 77 -4.80 -15.34 7.19
CA HIS A 77 -3.63 -15.62 8.02
C HIS A 77 -3.87 -15.50 9.52
N GLN A 78 -5.13 -15.48 9.97
CA GLN A 78 -5.46 -15.35 11.40
C GLN A 78 -4.97 -16.52 12.27
N ASN A 79 -4.70 -17.69 11.68
CA ASN A 79 -4.00 -18.79 12.33
C ASN A 79 -2.53 -18.46 12.67
N LYS A 80 -1.97 -17.40 12.09
CA LYS A 80 -0.62 -16.87 12.34
C LYS A 80 -0.66 -15.52 13.06
N ALA A 81 -1.72 -15.24 13.83
CA ALA A 81 -2.00 -13.93 14.41
C ALA A 81 -0.81 -13.29 15.13
N ASN A 82 -0.03 -14.07 15.87
CA ASN A 82 1.12 -13.59 16.65
C ASN A 82 2.44 -13.54 15.87
N LYS A 83 2.45 -13.97 14.58
CA LYS A 83 3.64 -13.86 13.74
C LYS A 83 3.88 -12.40 13.37
N PRO A 84 5.13 -11.92 13.41
CA PRO A 84 5.47 -10.60 12.88
C PRO A 84 5.07 -10.49 11.40
N ALA A 85 4.32 -9.43 11.09
CA ALA A 85 3.93 -9.06 9.72
C ALA A 85 4.79 -7.90 9.20
N ILE A 86 5.15 -6.97 10.10
CA ILE A 86 6.03 -5.84 9.80
C ILE A 86 7.11 -5.76 10.87
N LEU A 87 8.35 -5.71 10.43
CA LEU A 87 9.51 -5.30 11.22
C LEU A 87 9.94 -3.95 10.65
N TRP A 88 9.75 -2.89 11.43
CA TRP A 88 10.03 -1.55 10.99
C TRP A 88 11.15 -0.92 11.82
N GLU A 89 12.06 -0.26 11.15
CA GLU A 89 13.11 0.55 11.75
C GLU A 89 13.11 1.94 11.13
N GLY A 90 13.03 2.96 11.97
CA GLY A 90 13.06 4.36 11.57
C GLY A 90 14.48 4.89 11.44
N GLU A 91 14.67 5.95 10.63
CA GLU A 91 15.98 6.56 10.38
C GLU A 91 16.67 7.06 11.69
N ASN A 92 15.91 7.39 12.72
CA ASN A 92 16.41 7.82 14.03
C ASN A 92 16.58 6.68 15.04
N GLY A 93 16.61 5.42 14.57
CA GLY A 93 16.84 4.24 15.40
C GLY A 93 15.63 3.72 16.16
N GLU A 94 14.45 4.27 15.93
CA GLU A 94 13.21 3.71 16.45
C GLU A 94 12.87 2.38 15.76
N SER A 95 12.27 1.45 16.49
CA SER A 95 11.80 0.19 15.91
C SER A 95 10.37 -0.12 16.36
N ARG A 96 9.62 -0.78 15.48
CA ARG A 96 8.27 -1.29 15.77
C ARG A 96 8.09 -2.67 15.16
N ILE A 97 7.44 -3.55 15.90
CA ILE A 97 7.03 -4.86 15.40
C ILE A 97 5.49 -4.88 15.41
N LEU A 98 4.89 -5.13 14.25
CA LEU A 98 3.45 -5.35 14.14
C LEU A 98 3.21 -6.79 13.73
N THR A 99 2.37 -7.49 14.51
CA THR A 99 1.93 -8.84 14.19
C THR A 99 0.83 -8.82 13.12
N TYR A 100 0.49 -9.98 12.56
CA TYR A 100 -0.67 -10.11 11.68
C TYR A 100 -1.95 -9.65 12.36
N LYS A 101 -2.12 -9.92 13.67
CA LYS A 101 -3.26 -9.45 14.46
C LYS A 101 -3.28 -7.93 14.57
N ASP A 102 -2.12 -7.30 14.83
CA ASP A 102 -2.03 -5.84 14.92
C ASP A 102 -2.39 -5.19 13.59
N MET A 103 -1.83 -5.71 12.49
CA MET A 103 -2.13 -5.23 11.15
C MET A 103 -3.62 -5.39 10.81
N TRP A 104 -4.19 -6.57 11.05
CA TRP A 104 -5.59 -6.84 10.81
C TRP A 104 -6.49 -5.89 11.60
N THR A 105 -6.20 -5.68 12.90
CA THR A 105 -6.96 -4.76 13.75
C THR A 105 -6.88 -3.32 13.25
N GLN A 106 -5.66 -2.84 12.96
CA GLN A 106 -5.47 -1.46 12.54
C GLN A 106 -6.06 -1.18 11.17
N VAL A 107 -5.92 -2.12 10.23
CA VAL A 107 -6.52 -2.01 8.89
C VAL A 107 -8.04 -1.94 8.96
N GLN A 108 -8.69 -2.75 9.82
CA GLN A 108 -10.15 -2.69 10.00
C GLN A 108 -10.59 -1.36 10.61
N LYS A 109 -9.91 -0.90 11.67
CA LYS A 109 -10.20 0.40 12.28
C LYS A 109 -10.10 1.51 11.25
N PHE A 110 -8.99 1.57 10.51
CA PHE A 110 -8.80 2.63 9.52
C PHE A 110 -9.78 2.51 8.34
N ALA A 111 -10.15 1.31 7.93
CA ALA A 111 -11.20 1.09 6.93
C ALA A 111 -12.56 1.64 7.41
N ASN A 112 -12.90 1.48 8.70
CA ASN A 112 -14.09 2.08 9.29
C ASN A 112 -14.01 3.61 9.35
N VAL A 113 -12.84 4.17 9.68
CA VAL A 113 -12.60 5.62 9.61
C VAL A 113 -12.87 6.13 8.19
N LEU A 114 -12.31 5.50 7.17
CA LEU A 114 -12.54 5.91 5.78
C LEU A 114 -14.03 5.85 5.41
N LYS A 115 -14.74 4.80 5.83
CA LYS A 115 -16.19 4.67 5.62
C LYS A 115 -16.98 5.77 6.33
N SER A 116 -16.62 6.13 7.57
CA SER A 116 -17.28 7.22 8.30
C SER A 116 -17.05 8.59 7.66
N LEU A 117 -15.96 8.76 6.91
CA LEU A 117 -15.69 9.92 6.08
C LEU A 117 -16.36 9.86 4.69
N GLY A 118 -17.25 8.91 4.47
CA GLY A 118 -18.04 8.80 3.24
C GLY A 118 -17.31 8.16 2.06
N VAL A 119 -16.17 7.48 2.29
CA VAL A 119 -15.46 6.77 1.23
C VAL A 119 -16.24 5.56 0.76
N GLN A 120 -16.40 5.43 -0.55
CA GLN A 120 -17.09 4.35 -1.22
C GLN A 120 -16.14 3.60 -2.15
N LYS A 121 -16.58 2.40 -2.60
CA LYS A 121 -15.86 1.63 -3.62
C LYS A 121 -15.63 2.47 -4.87
N GLY A 122 -14.38 2.49 -5.34
CA GLY A 122 -13.97 3.27 -6.52
C GLY A 122 -13.54 4.71 -6.22
N ASP A 123 -13.75 5.23 -5.00
CA ASP A 123 -13.16 6.51 -4.60
C ASP A 123 -11.64 6.43 -4.57
N ARG A 124 -10.97 7.53 -4.95
CA ARG A 124 -9.51 7.64 -4.93
C ARG A 124 -9.04 8.36 -3.67
N ILE A 125 -7.99 7.81 -3.09
CA ILE A 125 -7.32 8.34 -1.89
C ILE A 125 -5.83 8.49 -2.21
N THR A 126 -5.29 9.67 -2.00
CA THR A 126 -3.86 9.91 -2.13
C THR A 126 -3.15 9.62 -0.81
N ILE A 127 -2.06 8.87 -0.88
CA ILE A 127 -1.19 8.55 0.26
C ILE A 127 0.18 9.14 -0.01
N TYR A 128 0.56 10.15 0.79
CA TYR A 128 1.86 10.81 0.74
C TYR A 128 2.53 10.70 2.11
N LEU A 129 3.13 9.56 2.37
CA LEU A 129 3.72 9.18 3.65
C LEU A 129 5.19 8.79 3.50
N PRO A 130 5.99 8.98 4.55
CA PRO A 130 7.29 8.32 4.64
C PRO A 130 7.10 6.81 4.84
N MET A 131 8.19 6.05 4.83
CA MET A 131 8.15 4.60 5.04
C MET A 131 7.89 4.27 6.51
N ILE A 132 6.64 4.37 6.92
CA ILE A 132 6.14 4.07 8.27
C ILE A 132 5.04 3.01 8.20
N PRO A 133 4.76 2.27 9.28
CA PRO A 133 3.73 1.22 9.28
C PRO A 133 2.32 1.69 8.89
N GLU A 134 2.01 2.95 9.12
CA GLU A 134 0.74 3.57 8.72
C GLU A 134 0.55 3.61 7.19
N LEU A 135 1.63 3.54 6.41
CA LEU A 135 1.55 3.47 4.95
C LEU A 135 0.88 2.17 4.47
N PRO A 136 1.39 0.97 4.75
CA PRO A 136 0.70 -0.27 4.36
C PRO A 136 -0.65 -0.46 5.05
N ILE A 137 -0.87 0.06 6.27
CA ILE A 137 -2.17 0.07 6.91
C ILE A 137 -3.17 0.85 6.05
N SER A 138 -2.80 2.05 5.59
CA SER A 138 -3.64 2.88 4.72
C SER A 138 -3.94 2.20 3.39
N MET A 139 -2.93 1.60 2.75
CA MET A 139 -3.10 0.88 1.48
C MET A 139 -4.08 -0.29 1.62
N LEU A 140 -3.91 -1.11 2.65
CA LEU A 140 -4.75 -2.28 2.88
C LEU A 140 -6.17 -1.90 3.35
N ALA A 141 -6.33 -0.80 4.07
CA ALA A 141 -7.65 -0.27 4.43
C ALA A 141 -8.43 0.20 3.20
N CYS A 142 -7.78 0.91 2.27
CA CYS A 142 -8.37 1.27 0.98
C CYS A 142 -8.79 0.03 0.19
N ALA A 143 -7.88 -0.95 0.04
CA ALA A 143 -8.18 -2.19 -0.67
C ALA A 143 -9.35 -2.95 -0.03
N ARG A 144 -9.43 -2.95 1.32
CA ARG A 144 -10.49 -3.64 2.07
C ARG A 144 -11.89 -3.16 1.71
N ILE A 145 -12.06 -1.86 1.53
CA ILE A 145 -13.36 -1.25 1.18
C ILE A 145 -13.55 -1.03 -0.32
N GLY A 146 -12.59 -1.45 -1.14
CA GLY A 146 -12.62 -1.27 -2.59
C GLY A 146 -12.33 0.15 -3.07
N ALA A 147 -11.75 1.00 -2.22
CA ALA A 147 -11.22 2.29 -2.61
C ALA A 147 -9.89 2.15 -3.35
N ILE A 148 -9.59 3.09 -4.24
CA ILE A 148 -8.36 3.12 -5.02
C ILE A 148 -7.36 4.03 -4.31
N HIS A 149 -6.18 3.51 -3.98
CA HIS A 149 -5.13 4.33 -3.39
C HIS A 149 -4.07 4.71 -4.42
N THR A 150 -3.63 5.97 -4.36
CA THR A 150 -2.51 6.51 -5.13
C THR A 150 -1.38 6.84 -4.18
N VAL A 151 -0.32 6.02 -4.18
CA VAL A 151 0.85 6.25 -3.32
C VAL A 151 1.83 7.16 -4.04
N ILE A 152 2.21 8.25 -3.37
CA ILE A 152 3.18 9.22 -3.88
C ILE A 152 4.44 9.16 -3.00
N PHE A 153 5.60 9.06 -3.64
CA PHE A 153 6.87 9.06 -2.93
C PHE A 153 7.11 10.39 -2.18
N SER A 154 7.46 10.30 -0.91
CA SER A 154 7.60 11.45 0.01
C SER A 154 8.74 12.44 -0.33
N GLY A 155 9.46 12.20 -1.41
CA GLY A 155 10.51 13.10 -1.94
C GLY A 155 10.06 13.96 -3.12
N PHE A 156 8.78 13.86 -3.55
CA PHE A 156 8.28 14.66 -4.68
C PHE A 156 7.96 16.10 -4.27
N SER A 157 8.09 17.02 -5.25
CA SER A 157 7.75 18.44 -5.08
C SER A 157 6.23 18.64 -5.02
N ALA A 158 5.79 19.77 -4.44
CA ALA A 158 4.38 20.14 -4.38
C ALA A 158 3.72 20.17 -5.78
N ALA A 159 4.42 20.64 -6.81
CA ALA A 159 3.91 20.64 -8.18
C ALA A 159 3.63 19.22 -8.71
N ALA A 160 4.56 18.28 -8.52
CA ALA A 160 4.38 16.90 -8.95
C ALA A 160 3.26 16.17 -8.17
N ILE A 161 3.04 16.55 -6.92
CA ILE A 161 1.93 16.04 -6.10
C ILE A 161 0.61 16.62 -6.56
N LYS A 162 0.58 17.94 -6.82
CA LYS A 162 -0.59 18.66 -7.36
C LYS A 162 -1.13 17.97 -8.61
N ASP A 163 -0.26 17.68 -9.58
CA ASP A 163 -0.66 17.02 -10.82
C ASP A 163 -1.31 15.64 -10.57
N ARG A 164 -0.75 14.83 -9.68
CA ARG A 164 -1.27 13.50 -9.34
C ARG A 164 -2.61 13.55 -8.60
N ILE A 165 -2.76 14.48 -7.66
CA ILE A 165 -4.02 14.69 -6.94
C ILE A 165 -5.08 15.21 -7.90
N HIS A 166 -4.72 16.13 -8.81
CA HIS A 166 -5.63 16.64 -9.82
C HIS A 166 -6.10 15.54 -10.77
N ASP A 167 -5.19 14.70 -11.27
CA ASP A 167 -5.52 13.60 -12.17
C ASP A 167 -6.42 12.56 -11.50
N SER A 168 -6.07 12.12 -10.29
CA SER A 168 -6.84 11.13 -9.54
C SER A 168 -8.17 11.64 -8.99
N LYS A 169 -8.34 12.97 -8.83
CA LYS A 169 -9.47 13.59 -8.13
C LYS A 169 -9.70 12.99 -6.74
N SER A 170 -8.61 12.79 -6.00
CA SER A 170 -8.65 12.21 -4.66
C SER A 170 -9.42 13.10 -3.68
N LYS A 171 -10.43 12.54 -3.03
CA LYS A 171 -11.24 13.25 -2.01
C LYS A 171 -10.52 13.35 -0.67
N ILE A 172 -9.67 12.39 -0.37
CA ILE A 172 -8.91 12.31 0.88
C ILE A 172 -7.42 12.22 0.54
N VAL A 173 -6.62 12.94 1.31
CA VAL A 173 -5.15 12.85 1.31
C VAL A 173 -4.70 12.38 2.68
N ILE A 174 -3.82 11.38 2.72
CA ILE A 174 -3.19 10.88 3.95
C ILE A 174 -1.73 11.30 3.92
N THR A 175 -1.29 12.04 4.93
CA THR A 175 0.07 12.54 5.04
C THR A 175 0.59 12.47 6.48
N ALA A 176 1.82 12.94 6.70
CA ALA A 176 2.39 13.12 8.03
C ALA A 176 2.78 14.58 8.25
N ASP A 177 2.92 14.98 9.51
CA ASP A 177 3.48 16.28 9.86
C ASP A 177 4.85 16.49 9.23
N GLY A 178 5.70 15.48 9.30
CA GLY A 178 7.01 15.42 8.68
C GLY A 178 7.53 14.00 8.58
N GLY A 179 8.70 13.87 7.98
CA GLY A 179 9.45 12.62 7.88
C GLY A 179 10.94 12.86 8.03
N TYR A 180 11.69 11.85 8.45
CA TYR A 180 13.14 11.95 8.55
C TYR A 180 13.79 11.52 7.25
N ARG A 181 14.80 12.27 6.81
CA ARG A 181 15.64 11.92 5.68
C ARG A 181 17.03 12.52 5.82
N ARG A 182 18.05 11.68 5.86
CA ARG A 182 19.46 12.08 5.99
C ARG A 182 19.70 13.02 7.19
N GLY A 183 19.09 12.68 8.35
CA GLY A 183 19.19 13.47 9.57
C GLY A 183 18.36 14.74 9.62
N ASN A 184 17.58 15.05 8.58
CA ASN A 184 16.73 16.25 8.51
C ASN A 184 15.25 15.89 8.53
N ILE A 185 14.43 16.82 9.00
CA ILE A 185 12.97 16.71 8.91
C ILE A 185 12.50 17.32 7.61
N ILE A 186 11.80 16.51 6.80
CA ILE A 186 11.05 16.98 5.64
C ILE A 186 9.64 17.30 6.10
N LYS A 187 9.16 18.51 5.86
CA LYS A 187 7.85 18.99 6.28
C LYS A 187 6.76 18.57 5.29
N LEU A 188 6.28 17.36 5.43
CA LEU A 188 5.36 16.74 4.45
C LEU A 188 4.00 17.43 4.40
N LYS A 189 3.46 17.85 5.55
CA LYS A 189 2.17 18.56 5.61
C LYS A 189 2.20 19.89 4.84
N GLU A 190 3.28 20.69 5.01
CA GLU A 190 3.44 21.94 4.27
C GLU A 190 3.47 21.73 2.75
N VAL A 191 4.10 20.65 2.29
CA VAL A 191 4.13 20.28 0.86
C VAL A 191 2.74 19.90 0.34
N ILE A 192 1.95 19.19 1.13
CA ILE A 192 0.55 18.87 0.79
C ILE A 192 -0.30 20.12 0.76
N ASP A 193 -0.19 21.00 1.75
CA ASP A 193 -0.97 22.24 1.80
C ASP A 193 -0.75 23.11 0.55
N GLU A 194 0.50 23.24 0.13
CA GLU A 194 0.84 23.96 -1.10
C GLU A 194 0.26 23.25 -2.34
N ALA A 195 0.32 21.90 -2.38
CA ALA A 195 -0.17 21.14 -3.53
C ALA A 195 -1.69 21.22 -3.72
N ILE A 196 -2.45 21.29 -2.61
CA ILE A 196 -3.93 21.21 -2.66
C ILE A 196 -4.65 22.54 -2.48
N LYS A 197 -3.93 23.65 -2.28
CA LYS A 197 -4.52 24.96 -1.95
C LYS A 197 -5.61 25.42 -2.91
N ASP A 198 -5.51 25.03 -4.19
CA ASP A 198 -6.46 25.41 -5.25
C ASP A 198 -7.54 24.35 -5.48
N PHE A 199 -7.60 23.27 -4.67
CA PHE A 199 -8.52 22.16 -4.86
C PHE A 199 -9.67 22.18 -3.85
N ASP A 200 -10.88 22.34 -4.34
CA ASP A 200 -12.12 22.27 -3.58
C ASP A 200 -12.61 20.82 -3.37
N PHE A 201 -12.25 19.91 -4.28
CA PHE A 201 -12.67 18.50 -4.22
C PHE A 201 -11.94 17.68 -3.16
N VAL A 202 -10.80 18.16 -2.61
CA VAL A 202 -10.16 17.53 -1.46
C VAL A 202 -10.93 17.89 -0.20
N GLN A 203 -11.62 16.91 0.36
CA GLN A 203 -12.53 17.08 1.50
C GLN A 203 -11.80 16.99 2.84
N ASN A 204 -10.90 16.02 2.98
CA ASN A 204 -10.16 15.78 4.22
C ASN A 204 -8.68 15.49 3.97
N VAL A 205 -7.85 15.92 4.93
CA VAL A 205 -6.44 15.56 5.02
C VAL A 205 -6.21 14.88 6.36
N ILE A 206 -5.82 13.61 6.33
CA ILE A 206 -5.51 12.83 7.53
C ILE A 206 -4.02 12.93 7.81
N VAL A 207 -3.67 13.43 9.00
CA VAL A 207 -2.28 13.76 9.37
C VAL A 207 -1.78 12.84 10.48
N ILE A 208 -0.68 12.14 10.20
CA ILE A 208 0.05 11.34 11.18
C ILE A 208 1.15 12.18 11.82
N LYS A 209 1.20 12.22 13.15
CA LYS A 209 2.30 12.87 13.89
C LYS A 209 3.52 11.96 13.94
N ARG A 210 4.40 12.07 12.94
CA ARG A 210 5.63 11.28 12.84
C ARG A 210 6.87 12.01 13.38
N ALA A 211 7.10 13.22 12.91
CA ALA A 211 8.30 14.00 13.27
C ALA A 211 8.03 14.96 14.45
N LYS A 212 6.75 15.16 14.80
CA LYS A 212 6.27 16.07 15.86
C LYS A 212 6.72 17.51 15.65
N ASN A 213 7.00 17.88 14.39
CA ASN A 213 7.24 19.27 14.05
C ASN A 213 5.95 20.07 14.12
N LYS A 214 6.09 21.41 14.29
CA LYS A 214 4.96 22.32 14.29
C LYS A 214 4.30 22.30 12.90
N ILE A 215 2.99 22.17 12.87
CA ILE A 215 2.14 22.25 11.67
C ILE A 215 0.95 23.14 11.97
N ASP A 216 0.47 23.82 10.95
CA ASP A 216 -0.79 24.54 11.02
C ASP A 216 -1.91 23.61 10.53
N LEU A 217 -3.00 23.52 11.30
CA LEU A 217 -4.15 22.69 10.97
C LEU A 217 -5.27 23.56 10.39
N SER A 218 -5.79 23.16 9.26
CA SER A 218 -6.99 23.74 8.62
C SER A 218 -8.25 22.99 9.06
N SER A 219 -9.41 23.48 8.66
CA SER A 219 -10.69 22.79 8.91
C SER A 219 -10.83 21.45 8.19
N LYS A 220 -10.00 21.17 7.18
CA LYS A 220 -9.98 19.88 6.46
C LYS A 220 -9.09 18.84 7.16
N ASP A 221 -8.25 19.25 8.10
CA ASP A 221 -7.25 18.39 8.72
C ASP A 221 -7.82 17.60 9.89
N MET A 222 -7.48 16.32 9.92
CA MET A 222 -7.87 15.38 10.96
C MET A 222 -6.66 14.61 11.45
N LEU A 223 -6.48 14.47 12.74
CA LEU A 223 -5.36 13.73 13.29
C LEU A 223 -5.64 12.24 13.30
N TRP A 224 -4.71 11.46 12.72
CA TRP A 224 -4.78 10.00 12.66
C TRP A 224 -5.09 9.35 14.00
N ASN A 225 -4.38 9.76 15.06
CA ASN A 225 -4.55 9.15 16.37
C ASN A 225 -5.97 9.38 16.93
N GLU A 226 -6.54 10.56 16.72
CA GLU A 226 -7.92 10.85 17.16
C GLU A 226 -8.93 9.98 16.43
N LEU A 227 -8.78 9.85 15.11
CA LEU A 227 -9.64 8.99 14.28
C LEU A 227 -9.54 7.52 14.65
N MET A 228 -8.37 7.04 15.04
CA MET A 228 -8.12 5.64 15.38
C MET A 228 -8.50 5.28 16.83
N HIS A 229 -8.80 6.26 17.68
CA HIS A 229 -9.29 6.01 19.05
C HIS A 229 -10.80 5.77 19.11
N ASN A 230 -11.55 6.24 18.15
CA ASN A 230 -12.99 6.01 18.01
C ASN A 230 -13.26 4.71 17.25
#